data_b04ad79baaa5705cc5dc8c0ebfaaf24c
#
_entry.id   b04ad79baaa5705cc5dc8c0ebfaaf24c
#
_cell.length_a   1.000
_cell.length_b   1.000
_cell.length_c   1.000
_cell.angle_alpha   90.00
_cell.angle_beta   90.00
_cell.angle_gamma   90.00
#
_symmetry.space_group_name_H-M   'P 1'
#
loop_
_entity.id
_entity.type
_entity.pdbx_description
1 polymer ?
#
loop_
_entity_poly.entity_id
_entity_poly.type
_entity_poly.pdbx_seq_one_letter_code
_entity_poly.pdbx_strand_id
1 'polypeptide(L)'
;MRRFYRHKXIADFFAVLMQFTRIKIYWPYFSDEPPDLKRASWAFPLAGWLLGFVSGGIGQILIFLDLPALLSCTIATALCVYLSGAYHEDGLADMADGFGAGGNGERISSIIHDSRLGTYGVSALCLAIIIRILVLYSLVEEGFSLFLVMGAGLAAGKGFIMINRRIFPVSEFAGPETVSFLGNDXRQLFCLLIWVFPCFLIFSLSQIVIAIFLSFIVALWCGFRSKFYLGGIXGDXLGATAFLTELCFLLAVLLMT
;
A
#
# COMPACT_ATOMS: atom_id res chain seq x y z
N MET A 1 17.77 24.70 -16.26
CA MET A 1 17.62 23.52 -15.39
C MET A 1 16.51 23.67 -14.34
N ARG A 2 16.39 24.78 -13.62
CA ARG A 2 15.35 24.96 -12.56
C ARG A 2 13.89 24.74 -13.02
N ARG A 3 13.54 24.95 -14.29
CA ARG A 3 12.16 24.80 -14.80
C ARG A 3 11.69 23.33 -14.91
N PHE A 4 12.57 22.39 -15.15
CA PHE A 4 12.21 20.98 -15.37
C PHE A 4 11.71 20.32 -14.08
N TYR A 5 12.40 20.55 -12.96
CA TYR A 5 12.06 19.94 -11.67
C TYR A 5 10.76 20.49 -11.07
N ARG A 6 10.33 21.66 -11.49
CA ARG A 6 9.07 22.30 -11.03
C ARG A 6 7.84 21.95 -11.88
N HIS A 7 7.99 20.99 -12.80
CA HIS A 7 6.84 20.47 -13.53
C HIS A 7 5.93 19.67 -12.58
N LYS A 8 4.66 19.98 -12.66
CA LYS A 8 3.65 19.40 -11.73
C LYS A 8 3.67 17.85 -11.65
N UNK A 9 3.84 17.10 -12.49
CA UNK A 9 3.92 15.88 -12.51
C UNK A 9 4.91 15.35 -11.79
N ILE A 10 6.20 16.01 -11.99
CA ILE A 10 7.40 15.61 -11.24
C ILE A 10 7.21 15.90 -9.74
N ALA A 11 6.72 17.07 -9.42
CA ALA A 11 6.41 17.44 -8.03
C ALA A 11 5.42 16.44 -7.39
N ASP A 12 4.36 16.05 -8.11
CA ASP A 12 3.40 15.06 -7.62
C ASP A 12 4.08 13.73 -7.28
N PHE A 13 4.94 13.23 -8.16
CA PHE A 13 5.67 11.97 -7.92
C PHE A 13 6.53 12.07 -6.66
N PHE A 14 7.28 13.16 -6.49
CA PHE A 14 8.12 13.33 -5.31
C PHE A 14 7.29 13.55 -4.03
N ALA A 15 6.13 14.19 -4.12
CA ALA A 15 5.20 14.31 -2.99
C ALA A 15 4.74 12.90 -2.53
N VAL A 16 4.44 12.02 -3.50
CA VAL A 16 4.02 10.64 -3.22
C VAL A 16 5.16 9.83 -2.60
N LEU A 17 6.40 10.01 -3.10
CA LEU A 17 7.56 9.34 -2.49
C LEU A 17 7.77 9.78 -1.05
N MET A 18 7.60 11.07 -0.75
CA MET A 18 7.69 11.59 0.63
C MET A 18 6.63 10.95 1.53
N GLN A 19 5.43 10.69 0.98
CA GLN A 19 4.33 10.11 1.75
C GLN A 19 4.55 8.63 2.07
N PHE A 20 5.06 7.85 1.10
CA PHE A 20 5.10 6.38 1.21
C PHE A 20 6.50 5.81 1.45
N THR A 21 7.51 6.67 1.64
CA THR A 21 8.87 6.21 1.87
C THR A 21 9.60 7.10 2.89
N ARG A 22 10.67 6.56 3.46
CA ARG A 22 11.57 7.31 4.35
C ARG A 22 12.61 8.14 3.58
N ILE A 23 12.48 8.24 2.25
CA ILE A 23 13.42 9.01 1.43
C ILE A 23 13.26 10.50 1.75
N LYS A 24 14.35 11.11 2.22
CA LYS A 24 14.36 12.54 2.54
C LYS A 24 14.48 13.35 1.26
N ILE A 25 13.45 14.09 0.92
CA ILE A 25 13.38 14.92 -0.29
C ILE A 25 13.34 16.39 0.14
N TYR A 26 14.24 17.19 -0.42
CA TYR A 26 14.26 18.64 -0.15
C TYR A 26 13.18 19.29 -1.03
N TRP A 27 11.98 19.41 -0.49
CA TRP A 27 10.78 19.84 -1.20
C TRP A 27 10.90 21.19 -1.94
N PRO A 28 11.61 22.24 -1.41
CA PRO A 28 11.73 23.51 -2.11
C PRO A 28 12.34 23.44 -3.53
N TYR A 29 13.02 22.33 -3.89
CA TYR A 29 13.46 22.13 -5.27
C TYR A 29 12.27 21.98 -6.25
N PHE A 30 11.14 21.45 -5.76
CA PHE A 30 10.01 21.03 -6.58
C PHE A 30 8.86 22.06 -6.55
N SER A 31 8.64 22.69 -5.40
CA SER A 31 7.53 23.64 -5.23
C SER A 31 7.80 24.59 -4.06
N ASP A 32 7.27 25.80 -4.18
CA ASP A 32 7.22 26.78 -3.09
C ASP A 32 5.94 26.57 -2.24
N GLU A 33 4.94 25.82 -2.76
CA GLU A 33 3.71 25.46 -2.07
C GLU A 33 3.88 24.07 -1.41
N PRO A 34 3.15 23.77 -0.34
CA PRO A 34 3.23 22.43 0.28
C PRO A 34 2.79 21.32 -0.70
N PRO A 35 3.19 20.06 -0.44
CA PRO A 35 2.76 18.94 -1.29
C PRO A 35 1.25 18.80 -1.34
N ASP A 36 0.71 18.70 -2.55
CA ASP A 36 -0.73 18.50 -2.80
C ASP A 36 -0.98 17.02 -3.11
N LEU A 37 -1.23 16.24 -2.05
CA LEU A 37 -1.41 14.79 -2.18
C LEU A 37 -2.76 14.41 -2.83
N LYS A 38 -3.76 15.30 -2.77
CA LYS A 38 -5.00 15.10 -3.52
C LYS A 38 -4.72 15.09 -5.03
N ARG A 39 -3.99 16.11 -5.51
CA ARG A 39 -3.57 16.20 -6.91
C ARG A 39 -2.63 15.03 -7.25
N ALA A 40 -1.67 14.71 -6.38
CA ALA A 40 -0.63 13.72 -6.61
C ALA A 40 -1.12 12.27 -6.55
N SER A 41 -2.37 12.03 -6.13
CA SER A 41 -2.88 10.68 -5.87
C SER A 41 -2.86 9.75 -7.10
N TRP A 42 -2.84 10.31 -8.32
CA TRP A 42 -2.66 9.52 -9.54
C TRP A 42 -1.35 8.71 -9.53
N ALA A 43 -0.34 9.20 -8.82
CA ALA A 43 1.00 8.61 -8.78
C ALA A 43 1.19 7.60 -7.63
N PHE A 44 0.16 7.34 -6.80
CA PHE A 44 0.28 6.40 -5.67
C PHE A 44 0.83 5.03 -6.09
N PRO A 45 0.34 4.39 -7.18
CA PRO A 45 0.92 3.10 -7.59
C PRO A 45 2.37 3.18 -8.05
N LEU A 46 2.84 4.34 -8.52
CA LEU A 46 4.27 4.50 -8.89
C LEU A 46 5.18 4.29 -7.68
N ALA A 47 4.78 4.76 -6.50
CA ALA A 47 5.56 4.51 -5.27
C ALA A 47 5.56 3.01 -4.94
N GLY A 48 4.45 2.32 -5.18
CA GLY A 48 4.38 0.87 -5.01
C GLY A 48 5.33 0.14 -5.94
N TRP A 49 5.28 0.46 -7.24
CA TRP A 49 6.18 -0.10 -8.24
C TRP A 49 7.64 0.16 -7.86
N LEU A 50 7.98 1.39 -7.48
CA LEU A 50 9.36 1.74 -7.12
C LEU A 50 9.85 0.97 -5.90
N LEU A 51 9.05 0.92 -4.83
CA LEU A 51 9.41 0.16 -3.62
C LEU A 51 9.62 -1.32 -3.95
N GLY A 52 8.71 -1.91 -4.75
CA GLY A 52 8.82 -3.30 -5.15
C GLY A 52 10.03 -3.56 -6.05
N PHE A 53 10.30 -2.65 -7.01
CA PHE A 53 11.48 -2.79 -7.88
C PHE A 53 12.77 -2.70 -7.08
N VAL A 54 12.87 -1.79 -6.12
CA VAL A 54 14.08 -1.64 -5.31
C VAL A 54 14.25 -2.82 -4.34
N SER A 55 13.24 -3.10 -3.53
CA SER A 55 13.34 -4.16 -2.51
C SER A 55 13.34 -5.56 -3.13
N GLY A 56 12.41 -5.81 -4.05
CA GLY A 56 12.35 -7.08 -4.77
C GLY A 56 13.54 -7.28 -5.71
N GLY A 57 14.07 -6.19 -6.28
CA GLY A 57 15.28 -6.24 -7.12
C GLY A 57 16.50 -6.69 -6.33
N ILE A 58 16.68 -6.18 -5.12
CA ILE A 58 17.75 -6.66 -4.23
C ILE A 58 17.54 -8.16 -3.93
N GLY A 59 16.32 -8.56 -3.57
CA GLY A 59 16.01 -9.98 -3.35
C GLY A 59 16.27 -10.84 -4.59
N GLN A 60 15.91 -10.34 -5.79
CA GLN A 60 16.16 -11.07 -7.04
C GLN A 60 17.68 -11.24 -7.30
N ILE A 61 18.47 -10.21 -7.01
CA ILE A 61 19.95 -10.29 -7.12
C ILE A 61 20.48 -11.36 -6.16
N LEU A 62 19.94 -11.41 -4.93
CA LEU A 62 20.39 -12.43 -3.95
C LEU A 62 20.05 -13.84 -4.45
N ILE A 63 18.89 -14.04 -5.09
CA ILE A 63 18.55 -15.33 -5.72
C ILE A 63 19.56 -15.68 -6.82
N PHE A 64 19.92 -14.72 -7.67
CA PHE A 64 20.95 -14.93 -8.72
C PHE A 64 22.33 -15.24 -8.16
N LEU A 65 22.59 -14.84 -6.90
CA LEU A 65 23.84 -15.16 -6.20
C LEU A 65 23.70 -16.47 -5.38
N ASP A 66 22.72 -17.30 -5.71
CA ASP A 66 22.45 -18.62 -5.09
C ASP A 66 22.05 -18.56 -3.61
N LEU A 67 21.57 -17.39 -3.10
CA LEU A 67 20.96 -17.36 -1.76
C LEU A 67 19.59 -18.01 -1.82
N PRO A 68 19.21 -18.84 -0.82
CA PRO A 68 17.90 -19.50 -0.82
C PRO A 68 16.75 -18.50 -1.05
N ALA A 69 15.81 -18.85 -1.93
CA ALA A 69 14.73 -17.96 -2.36
C ALA A 69 13.89 -17.45 -1.17
N LEU A 70 13.59 -18.32 -0.19
CA LEU A 70 12.83 -17.91 0.99
C LEU A 70 13.57 -16.82 1.79
N LEU A 71 14.87 -16.96 1.96
CA LEU A 71 15.69 -15.95 2.66
C LEU A 71 15.75 -14.65 1.87
N SER A 72 15.88 -14.74 0.55
CA SER A 72 15.90 -13.58 -0.35
C SER A 72 14.57 -12.81 -0.31
N CYS A 73 13.43 -13.52 -0.28
CA CYS A 73 12.10 -12.92 -0.12
C CYS A 73 11.95 -12.25 1.27
N THR A 74 12.52 -12.87 2.31
CA THR A 74 12.52 -12.31 3.66
C THR A 74 13.31 -10.99 3.70
N ILE A 75 14.51 -10.97 3.10
CA ILE A 75 15.36 -9.77 3.04
C ILE A 75 14.65 -8.67 2.22
N ALA A 76 14.06 -9.04 1.07
CA ALA A 76 13.31 -8.09 0.24
C ALA A 76 12.14 -7.47 1.02
N THR A 77 11.39 -8.31 1.77
CA THR A 77 10.28 -7.83 2.62
C THR A 77 10.79 -6.89 3.71
N ALA A 78 11.86 -7.27 4.41
CA ALA A 78 12.46 -6.43 5.47
C ALA A 78 12.93 -5.08 4.91
N LEU A 79 13.55 -5.10 3.72
CA LEU A 79 13.99 -3.87 3.06
C LEU A 79 12.79 -3.00 2.65
N CYS A 80 11.71 -3.62 2.15
CA CYS A 80 10.48 -2.89 1.79
C CYS A 80 9.89 -2.18 3.03
N VAL A 81 9.76 -2.89 4.15
CA VAL A 81 9.27 -2.34 5.42
C VAL A 81 10.17 -1.20 5.89
N TYR A 82 11.49 -1.38 5.81
CA TYR A 82 12.44 -0.33 6.20
C TYR A 82 12.31 0.91 5.31
N LEU A 83 12.23 0.74 3.98
CA LEU A 83 12.15 1.85 3.03
C LEU A 83 10.81 2.59 3.12
N SER A 84 9.71 1.86 3.35
CA SER A 84 8.38 2.47 3.53
C SER A 84 8.20 3.08 4.92
N GLY A 85 9.04 2.71 5.89
CA GLY A 85 8.89 3.12 7.27
C GLY A 85 7.75 2.40 7.98
N ALA A 86 7.39 1.22 7.52
CA ALA A 86 6.30 0.39 8.07
C ALA A 86 4.92 1.09 8.02
N TYR A 87 4.71 2.04 7.13
CA TYR A 87 3.55 2.94 7.09
C TYR A 87 2.21 2.19 6.99
N HIS A 88 2.15 1.15 6.14
CA HIS A 88 0.92 0.36 5.95
C HIS A 88 0.82 -0.76 6.99
N GLU A 89 1.95 -1.26 7.42
CA GLU A 89 2.07 -2.27 8.48
C GLU A 89 1.53 -1.72 9.80
N ASP A 90 1.88 -0.50 10.11
CA ASP A 90 1.41 0.26 11.29
C ASP A 90 -0.12 0.40 11.25
N GLY A 91 -0.65 0.90 10.13
CA GLY A 91 -2.10 1.04 9.96
C GLY A 91 -2.85 -0.29 10.11
N LEU A 92 -2.27 -1.41 9.63
CA LEU A 92 -2.88 -2.72 9.82
C LEU A 92 -2.93 -3.11 11.30
N ALA A 93 -1.84 -2.89 12.03
CA ALA A 93 -1.75 -3.22 13.46
C ALA A 93 -2.73 -2.38 14.29
N ASP A 94 -2.76 -1.08 14.04
CA ASP A 94 -3.63 -0.13 14.74
C ASP A 94 -5.11 -0.47 14.53
N MET A 95 -5.48 -0.73 13.28
CA MET A 95 -6.87 -1.10 12.95
C MET A 95 -7.25 -2.44 13.58
N ALA A 96 -6.31 -3.41 13.63
CA ALA A 96 -6.56 -4.71 14.26
C ALA A 96 -6.78 -4.54 15.77
N ASP A 97 -5.99 -3.72 16.42
CA ASP A 97 -6.15 -3.44 17.86
C ASP A 97 -7.46 -2.69 18.15
N GLY A 98 -7.73 -1.63 17.40
CA GLY A 98 -8.95 -0.85 17.59
C GLY A 98 -10.21 -1.68 17.39
N PHE A 99 -10.30 -2.41 16.29
CA PHE A 99 -11.49 -3.21 15.97
C PHE A 99 -11.58 -4.48 16.83
N GLY A 100 -10.44 -5.07 17.19
CA GLY A 100 -10.38 -6.24 18.06
C GLY A 100 -10.83 -5.94 19.48
N ALA A 101 -10.46 -4.78 20.01
CA ALA A 101 -10.86 -4.34 21.34
C ALA A 101 -12.35 -3.98 21.40
N GLY A 102 -12.92 -3.47 20.30
CA GLY A 102 -14.34 -3.09 20.23
C GLY A 102 -14.69 -1.91 21.11
N GLY A 103 -15.98 -1.57 21.12
CA GLY A 103 -16.50 -0.45 21.88
C GLY A 103 -17.11 0.61 20.97
N ASN A 104 -17.28 1.82 21.51
CA ASN A 104 -17.75 2.95 20.72
C ASN A 104 -16.61 3.58 19.89
N GLY A 105 -16.94 4.44 18.95
CA GLY A 105 -15.96 5.08 18.06
C GLY A 105 -14.85 5.82 18.80
N GLU A 106 -15.18 6.53 19.87
CA GLU A 106 -14.20 7.27 20.69
C GLU A 106 -13.14 6.34 21.29
N ARG A 107 -13.58 5.22 21.88
CA ARG A 107 -12.68 4.22 22.46
C ARG A 107 -11.80 3.59 21.37
N ILE A 108 -12.42 3.19 20.26
CA ILE A 108 -11.67 2.58 19.15
C ILE A 108 -10.64 3.58 18.62
N SER A 109 -11.04 4.82 18.39
CA SER A 109 -10.12 5.88 17.93
C SER A 109 -8.97 6.09 18.92
N SER A 110 -9.26 6.08 20.24
CA SER A 110 -8.19 6.26 21.25
C SER A 110 -7.18 5.11 21.23
N ILE A 111 -7.63 3.89 20.90
CA ILE A 111 -6.73 2.72 20.78
C ILE A 111 -5.89 2.83 19.52
N ILE A 112 -6.50 3.19 18.38
CA ILE A 112 -5.80 3.38 17.10
C ILE A 112 -4.68 4.42 17.22
N HIS A 113 -4.90 5.50 17.99
CA HIS A 113 -3.91 6.56 18.18
C HIS A 113 -2.96 6.32 19.36
N ASP A 114 -3.04 5.17 20.05
CA ASP A 114 -2.09 4.80 21.11
C ASP A 114 -0.84 4.19 20.46
N SER A 115 0.32 4.67 20.81
CA SER A 115 1.60 4.17 20.26
C SER A 115 1.98 2.76 20.73
N ARG A 116 1.18 2.15 21.63
CA ARG A 116 1.44 0.80 22.13
C ARG A 116 0.65 -0.23 21.33
N LEU A 117 1.34 -1.26 20.86
CA LEU A 117 0.70 -2.37 20.15
C LEU A 117 0.04 -3.32 21.15
N GLY A 118 -1.20 -3.68 20.87
CA GLY A 118 -1.93 -4.71 21.60
C GLY A 118 -1.78 -6.09 20.96
N THR A 119 -2.45 -7.06 21.54
CA THR A 119 -2.36 -8.47 21.11
C THR A 119 -2.92 -8.66 19.68
N TYR A 120 -4.01 -7.99 19.35
CA TYR A 120 -4.62 -8.12 18.02
C TYR A 120 -3.70 -7.53 16.95
N GLY A 121 -3.11 -6.35 17.22
CA GLY A 121 -2.19 -5.69 16.31
C GLY A 121 -0.94 -6.52 16.07
N VAL A 122 -0.30 -6.99 17.15
CA VAL A 122 0.89 -7.84 17.03
C VAL A 122 0.57 -9.12 16.24
N SER A 123 -0.55 -9.79 16.55
CA SER A 123 -0.93 -11.02 15.86
C SER A 123 -1.19 -10.77 14.37
N ALA A 124 -1.97 -9.74 14.06
CA ALA A 124 -2.29 -9.38 12.67
C ALA A 124 -1.02 -9.06 11.88
N LEU A 125 -0.14 -8.25 12.46
CA LEU A 125 1.11 -7.83 11.80
C LEU A 125 2.03 -9.02 11.55
N CYS A 126 2.26 -9.87 12.56
CA CYS A 126 3.14 -11.05 12.41
C CYS A 126 2.60 -11.99 11.32
N LEU A 127 1.30 -12.31 11.37
CA LEU A 127 0.70 -13.20 10.38
C LEU A 127 0.75 -12.60 8.97
N ALA A 128 0.45 -11.31 8.84
CA ALA A 128 0.45 -10.65 7.54
C ALA A 128 1.86 -10.62 6.92
N ILE A 129 2.90 -10.34 7.71
CA ILE A 129 4.29 -10.35 7.22
C ILE A 129 4.70 -11.78 6.81
N ILE A 130 4.36 -12.78 7.64
CA ILE A 130 4.64 -14.19 7.31
C ILE A 130 3.94 -14.56 5.99
N ILE A 131 2.66 -14.23 5.84
CA ILE A 131 1.90 -14.51 4.61
C ILE A 131 2.56 -13.81 3.41
N ARG A 132 2.96 -12.53 3.56
CA ARG A 132 3.66 -11.78 2.49
C ARG A 132 4.91 -12.55 2.03
N ILE A 133 5.76 -12.98 2.96
CA ILE A 133 7.01 -13.68 2.65
C ILE A 133 6.70 -15.02 1.93
N LEU A 134 5.75 -15.78 2.46
CA LEU A 134 5.41 -17.11 1.90
C LEU A 134 4.79 -16.98 0.51
N VAL A 135 3.91 -16.01 0.28
CA VAL A 135 3.28 -15.80 -1.04
C VAL A 135 4.33 -15.37 -2.07
N LEU A 136 5.23 -14.44 -1.69
CA LEU A 136 6.32 -14.01 -2.57
C LEU A 136 7.23 -15.18 -2.92
N TYR A 137 7.60 -15.99 -1.91
CA TYR A 137 8.40 -17.19 -2.11
C TYR A 137 7.70 -18.17 -3.07
N SER A 138 6.41 -18.45 -2.84
CA SER A 138 5.66 -19.37 -3.70
C SER A 138 5.58 -18.87 -5.14
N LEU A 139 5.36 -17.55 -5.34
CA LEU A 139 5.35 -16.98 -6.70
C LEU A 139 6.73 -17.07 -7.38
N VAL A 140 7.82 -16.93 -6.62
CA VAL A 140 9.18 -17.11 -7.14
C VAL A 140 9.39 -18.58 -7.56
N GLU A 141 8.90 -19.54 -6.77
CA GLU A 141 8.98 -20.98 -7.11
C GLU A 141 8.16 -21.30 -8.38
N GLU A 142 7.07 -20.56 -8.63
CA GLU A 142 6.28 -20.66 -9.87
C GLU A 142 6.94 -19.93 -11.06
N GLY A 143 8.13 -19.36 -10.89
CA GLY A 143 8.92 -18.74 -11.96
C GLY A 143 8.73 -17.25 -12.15
N PHE A 144 7.97 -16.60 -11.28
CA PHE A 144 7.82 -15.13 -11.36
C PHE A 144 9.05 -14.41 -10.82
N SER A 145 9.39 -13.29 -11.42
CA SER A 145 10.47 -12.41 -10.91
C SER A 145 10.02 -11.69 -9.64
N LEU A 146 10.80 -11.79 -8.57
CA LEU A 146 10.46 -11.22 -7.27
C LEU A 146 10.18 -9.72 -7.35
N PHE A 147 11.00 -8.95 -8.09
CA PHE A 147 10.81 -7.50 -8.20
C PHE A 147 9.51 -7.13 -8.93
N LEU A 148 9.07 -7.94 -9.88
CA LEU A 148 7.84 -7.70 -10.63
C LEU A 148 6.61 -8.00 -9.76
N VAL A 149 6.60 -9.13 -9.06
CA VAL A 149 5.44 -9.48 -8.21
C VAL A 149 5.33 -8.54 -7.00
N MET A 150 6.46 -8.18 -6.37
CA MET A 150 6.45 -7.19 -5.28
C MET A 150 5.95 -5.82 -5.79
N GLY A 151 6.42 -5.39 -6.96
CA GLY A 151 5.98 -4.13 -7.56
C GLY A 151 4.48 -4.13 -7.81
N ALA A 152 3.96 -5.20 -8.43
CA ALA A 152 2.54 -5.33 -8.74
C ALA A 152 1.67 -5.31 -7.47
N GLY A 153 2.04 -6.10 -6.46
CA GLY A 153 1.31 -6.16 -5.20
C GLY A 153 1.28 -4.81 -4.46
N LEU A 154 2.45 -4.18 -4.31
CA LEU A 154 2.55 -2.87 -3.64
C LEU A 154 1.82 -1.77 -4.43
N ALA A 155 1.82 -1.84 -5.77
CA ALA A 155 1.06 -0.90 -6.60
C ALA A 155 -0.45 -1.14 -6.47
N ALA A 156 -0.87 -2.42 -6.41
CA ALA A 156 -2.26 -2.79 -6.17
C ALA A 156 -2.76 -2.20 -4.84
N GLY A 157 -2.02 -2.42 -3.76
CA GLY A 157 -2.37 -1.88 -2.44
C GLY A 157 -2.62 -0.38 -2.49
N LYS A 158 -1.71 0.36 -3.12
CA LYS A 158 -1.83 1.83 -3.23
C LYS A 158 -2.97 2.25 -4.17
N GLY A 159 -3.27 1.43 -5.18
CA GLY A 159 -4.44 1.65 -6.04
C GLY A 159 -5.76 1.52 -5.27
N PHE A 160 -5.87 0.52 -4.39
CA PHE A 160 -7.08 0.28 -3.61
C PHE A 160 -7.34 1.34 -2.53
N ILE A 161 -6.32 2.07 -2.05
CA ILE A 161 -6.52 3.27 -1.22
C ILE A 161 -7.46 4.24 -1.94
N MET A 162 -7.27 4.45 -3.24
CA MET A 162 -8.07 5.39 -4.03
C MET A 162 -9.54 4.96 -4.13
N ILE A 163 -9.80 3.66 -4.18
CA ILE A 163 -11.16 3.12 -4.22
C ILE A 163 -11.90 3.44 -2.92
N ASN A 164 -11.28 3.18 -1.77
CA ASN A 164 -11.90 3.47 -0.47
C ASN A 164 -12.14 4.97 -0.26
N ARG A 165 -11.17 5.80 -0.64
CA ARG A 165 -11.31 7.26 -0.57
C ARG A 165 -12.50 7.78 -1.39
N ARG A 166 -12.84 7.10 -2.48
CA ARG A 166 -13.92 7.53 -3.38
C ARG A 166 -15.29 7.06 -2.94
N ILE A 167 -15.35 5.90 -2.28
CA ILE A 167 -16.62 5.23 -1.92
C ILE A 167 -17.12 5.65 -0.54
N PHE A 168 -16.21 5.81 0.43
CA PHE A 168 -16.60 5.97 1.84
C PHE A 168 -16.38 7.41 2.32
N PRO A 169 -17.27 7.90 3.22
CA PRO A 169 -17.08 9.21 3.84
C PRO A 169 -15.86 9.22 4.76
N VAL A 170 -15.40 10.42 5.09
CA VAL A 170 -14.32 10.60 6.07
C VAL A 170 -14.90 10.46 7.47
N SER A 171 -14.16 9.79 8.34
CA SER A 171 -14.49 9.69 9.77
C SER A 171 -14.30 11.05 10.46
N GLU A 172 -15.13 11.33 11.44
CA GLU A 172 -14.92 12.48 12.33
C GLU A 172 -13.63 12.34 13.15
N PHE A 173 -13.13 11.11 13.29
CA PHE A 173 -11.87 10.81 13.99
C PHE A 173 -10.63 10.90 13.07
N ALA A 174 -10.84 11.21 11.79
CA ALA A 174 -9.72 11.28 10.83
C ALA A 174 -8.85 12.50 11.07
N GLY A 175 -7.54 12.32 11.03
CA GLY A 175 -6.60 13.43 11.14
C GLY A 175 -6.67 14.38 9.93
N PRO A 176 -6.19 15.63 10.10
CA PRO A 176 -6.25 16.63 9.02
C PRO A 176 -5.54 16.18 7.74
N GLU A 177 -4.54 15.32 7.86
CA GLU A 177 -3.84 14.75 6.70
C GLU A 177 -4.79 13.94 5.84
N THR A 178 -5.58 13.04 6.46
CA THR A 178 -6.59 12.24 5.74
C THR A 178 -7.60 13.13 5.03
N VAL A 179 -8.07 14.17 5.73
CA VAL A 179 -9.03 15.14 5.16
C VAL A 179 -8.43 15.82 3.93
N SER A 180 -7.15 16.21 3.97
CA SER A 180 -6.48 16.90 2.87
C SER A 180 -6.36 16.05 1.60
N PHE A 181 -6.38 14.71 1.73
CA PHE A 181 -6.32 13.78 0.61
C PHE A 181 -7.64 13.67 -0.16
N LEU A 182 -8.74 14.17 0.40
CA LEU A 182 -10.07 13.87 -0.10
C LEU A 182 -10.51 14.82 -1.20
N GLY A 183 -11.28 14.28 -2.10
CA GLY A 183 -11.84 15.00 -3.23
C GLY A 183 -11.56 14.28 -4.54
N ASN A 184 -12.48 14.44 -5.47
CA ASN A 184 -12.39 13.80 -6.77
C ASN A 184 -11.52 14.64 -7.73
N ASP A 185 -10.65 13.93 -8.43
CA ASP A 185 -9.82 14.49 -9.52
C ASP A 185 -9.81 13.45 -10.65
N UNK A 186 -9.96 13.75 -11.58
CA UNK A 186 -9.92 13.04 -12.64
C UNK A 186 -8.79 12.31 -12.86
N ARG A 187 -7.69 13.00 -12.67
CA ARG A 187 -6.37 12.36 -12.74
C ARG A 187 -6.28 11.06 -11.95
N GLN A 188 -7.13 10.86 -10.98
CA GLN A 188 -7.18 9.60 -10.20
C GLN A 188 -7.50 8.38 -11.08
N LEU A 189 -8.14 8.57 -12.22
CA LEU A 189 -8.37 7.48 -13.18
C LEU A 189 -7.05 6.95 -13.77
N PHE A 190 -6.05 7.82 -13.92
CA PHE A 190 -4.71 7.40 -14.36
C PHE A 190 -4.03 6.47 -13.34
N CYS A 191 -4.41 6.55 -12.07
CA CYS A 191 -3.94 5.62 -11.03
C CYS A 191 -4.19 4.15 -11.44
N LEU A 192 -5.38 3.87 -11.96
CA LEU A 192 -5.74 2.52 -12.42
C LEU A 192 -4.87 2.08 -13.61
N LEU A 193 -4.65 2.97 -14.57
CA LEU A 193 -3.81 2.65 -15.73
C LEU A 193 -2.37 2.35 -15.31
N ILE A 194 -1.81 3.17 -14.43
CA ILE A 194 -0.43 3.03 -13.94
C ILE A 194 -0.25 1.71 -13.17
N TRP A 195 -1.27 1.31 -12.41
CA TRP A 195 -1.23 0.08 -11.66
C TRP A 195 -1.47 -1.14 -12.54
N VAL A 196 -2.58 -1.16 -13.30
CA VAL A 196 -3.08 -2.37 -13.99
C VAL A 196 -2.31 -2.64 -15.29
N PHE A 197 -1.94 -1.60 -16.03
CA PHE A 197 -1.33 -1.78 -17.35
C PHE A 197 -0.02 -2.60 -17.30
N PRO A 198 0.94 -2.33 -16.37
CA PRO A 198 2.14 -3.18 -16.32
C PRO A 198 1.84 -4.63 -15.92
N CYS A 199 0.74 -4.89 -15.18
CA CYS A 199 0.37 -6.25 -14.78
C CYS A 199 0.10 -7.15 -15.98
N PHE A 200 -0.37 -6.59 -17.12
CA PHE A 200 -0.57 -7.37 -18.36
C PHE A 200 0.73 -7.93 -18.95
N LEU A 201 1.88 -7.39 -18.56
CA LEU A 201 3.19 -7.88 -18.99
C LEU A 201 3.72 -9.01 -18.08
N ILE A 202 3.06 -9.23 -16.94
CA ILE A 202 3.55 -10.13 -15.88
C ILE A 202 2.59 -11.31 -15.70
N PHE A 203 1.30 -11.04 -15.76
CA PHE A 203 0.23 -12.00 -15.40
C PHE A 203 -0.73 -12.22 -16.55
N SER A 204 -1.37 -13.38 -16.57
CA SER A 204 -2.47 -13.68 -17.51
C SER A 204 -3.71 -12.82 -17.20
N LEU A 205 -4.58 -12.66 -18.18
CA LEU A 205 -5.82 -11.88 -18.00
C LEU A 205 -6.69 -12.45 -16.86
N SER A 206 -6.78 -13.79 -16.75
CA SER A 206 -7.56 -14.43 -15.70
C SER A 206 -7.00 -14.12 -14.31
N GLN A 207 -5.67 -14.18 -14.15
CA GLN A 207 -5.01 -13.81 -12.90
C GLN A 207 -5.33 -12.36 -12.51
N ILE A 208 -5.20 -11.43 -13.46
CA ILE A 208 -5.46 -9.99 -13.20
C ILE A 208 -6.91 -9.77 -12.80
N VAL A 209 -7.87 -10.33 -13.54
CA VAL A 209 -9.31 -10.12 -13.28
C VAL A 209 -9.69 -10.66 -11.91
N ILE A 210 -9.27 -11.88 -11.58
CA ILE A 210 -9.60 -12.51 -10.30
C ILE A 210 -8.91 -11.76 -9.15
N ALA A 211 -7.63 -11.39 -9.31
CA ALA A 211 -6.89 -10.67 -8.28
C ALA A 211 -7.52 -9.30 -7.99
N ILE A 212 -7.89 -8.56 -9.04
CA ILE A 212 -8.58 -7.26 -8.87
C ILE A 212 -9.93 -7.46 -8.18
N PHE A 213 -10.70 -8.45 -8.62
CA PHE A 213 -12.05 -8.71 -8.08
C PHE A 213 -11.98 -9.06 -6.58
N LEU A 214 -11.10 -9.98 -6.19
CA LEU A 214 -10.98 -10.38 -4.78
C LEU A 214 -10.43 -9.25 -3.92
N SER A 215 -9.43 -8.52 -4.42
CA SER A 215 -8.87 -7.36 -3.69
C SER A 215 -9.91 -6.24 -3.54
N PHE A 216 -10.79 -6.06 -4.53
CA PHE A 216 -11.89 -5.09 -4.44
C PHE A 216 -12.86 -5.49 -3.31
N ILE A 217 -13.19 -6.79 -3.17
CA ILE A 217 -14.03 -7.27 -2.05
C ILE A 217 -13.34 -6.96 -0.71
N VAL A 218 -12.03 -7.22 -0.59
CA VAL A 218 -11.26 -6.92 0.63
C VAL A 218 -11.27 -5.41 0.90
N ALA A 219 -11.06 -4.58 -0.10
CA ALA A 219 -11.09 -3.12 0.06
C ALA A 219 -12.47 -2.65 0.56
N LEU A 220 -13.55 -3.17 -0.04
CA LEU A 220 -14.92 -2.84 0.41
C LEU A 220 -15.15 -3.29 1.86
N TRP A 221 -14.69 -4.50 2.20
CA TRP A 221 -14.81 -5.02 3.57
C TRP A 221 -14.11 -4.08 4.57
N CYS A 222 -12.88 -3.66 4.26
CA CYS A 222 -12.14 -2.70 5.10
C CYS A 222 -12.92 -1.40 5.27
N GLY A 223 -13.41 -0.83 4.15
CA GLY A 223 -14.16 0.42 4.17
C GLY A 223 -15.47 0.32 4.95
N PHE A 224 -16.23 -0.78 4.78
CA PHE A 224 -17.46 -1.00 5.53
C PHE A 224 -17.20 -1.19 7.02
N ARG A 225 -16.13 -1.90 7.40
CA ARG A 225 -15.72 -2.06 8.81
C ARG A 225 -15.38 -0.70 9.43
N SER A 226 -14.60 0.12 8.73
CA SER A 226 -14.25 1.45 9.22
C SER A 226 -15.48 2.35 9.34
N LYS A 227 -16.36 2.32 8.33
CA LYS A 227 -17.61 3.09 8.37
C LYS A 227 -18.50 2.64 9.54
N PHE A 228 -18.59 1.33 9.81
CA PHE A 228 -19.41 0.79 10.90
C PHE A 228 -18.89 1.25 12.28
N TYR A 229 -17.57 1.18 12.50
CA TYR A 229 -16.98 1.47 13.81
C TYR A 229 -16.69 2.96 14.04
N LEU A 230 -16.31 3.69 12.96
CA LEU A 230 -15.77 5.05 13.07
C LEU A 230 -16.55 6.07 12.23
N GLY A 231 -17.68 5.67 11.65
CA GLY A 231 -18.50 6.54 10.79
C GLY A 231 -17.90 6.80 9.40
N GLY A 232 -16.66 6.41 9.15
CA GLY A 232 -15.96 6.68 7.89
C GLY A 232 -14.52 6.17 7.89
N ILE A 233 -13.75 6.62 6.94
CA ILE A 233 -12.35 6.19 6.77
C ILE A 233 -11.37 7.09 7.54
N UNK A 234 -10.28 6.56 8.13
CA UNK A 234 -9.27 7.09 8.71
C UNK A 234 -8.16 6.80 7.94
N GLY A 235 -6.92 7.40 8.21
CA GLY A 235 -5.61 7.16 7.61
C GLY A 235 -5.18 5.71 7.73
N ASP A 236 -5.25 5.21 8.93
CA ASP A 236 -4.93 3.80 9.24
C ASP A 236 -5.83 2.80 8.50
N UNK A 237 -7.02 3.08 8.15
CA UNK A 237 -7.81 2.41 7.41
C UNK A 237 -7.37 2.22 6.19
N LEU A 238 -6.80 3.33 5.58
CA LEU A 238 -6.24 3.30 4.25
C LEU A 238 -4.93 2.48 4.20
N GLY A 239 -4.10 2.59 5.22
CA GLY A 239 -2.90 1.77 5.38
C GLY A 239 -3.22 0.28 5.45
N ALA A 240 -4.16 -0.09 6.34
CA ALA A 240 -4.62 -1.48 6.46
C ALA A 240 -5.20 -2.00 5.13
N THR A 241 -6.00 -1.16 4.44
CA THR A 241 -6.54 -1.52 3.12
C THR A 241 -5.41 -1.82 2.14
N ALA A 242 -4.41 -0.94 2.08
CA ALA A 242 -3.29 -1.12 1.15
C ALA A 242 -2.58 -2.45 1.40
N PHE A 243 -2.29 -2.77 2.66
CA PHE A 243 -1.58 -4.01 3.01
C PHE A 243 -2.42 -5.24 2.68
N LEU A 244 -3.70 -5.26 3.13
CA LEU A 244 -4.57 -6.42 2.94
C LEU A 244 -4.89 -6.66 1.46
N THR A 245 -5.08 -5.59 0.68
CA THR A 245 -5.35 -5.74 -0.75
C THR A 245 -4.10 -6.14 -1.53
N GLU A 246 -2.91 -5.70 -1.11
CA GLU A 246 -1.63 -6.23 -1.64
C GLU A 246 -1.56 -7.74 -1.45
N LEU A 247 -1.76 -8.23 -0.21
CA LEU A 247 -1.72 -9.66 0.10
C LEU A 247 -2.77 -10.43 -0.71
N CYS A 248 -3.99 -9.92 -0.75
CA CYS A 248 -5.08 -10.57 -1.47
C CYS A 248 -4.77 -10.66 -2.97
N PHE A 249 -4.23 -9.59 -3.55
CA PHE A 249 -3.83 -9.55 -4.97
C PHE A 249 -2.81 -10.66 -5.26
N LEU A 250 -1.75 -10.73 -4.46
CA LEU A 250 -0.67 -11.72 -4.66
C LEU A 250 -1.17 -13.15 -4.43
N LEU A 251 -1.99 -13.37 -3.38
CA LEU A 251 -2.61 -14.67 -3.12
C LEU A 251 -3.52 -15.10 -4.27
N ALA A 252 -4.30 -14.19 -4.82
CA ALA A 252 -5.21 -14.50 -5.92
C ALA A 252 -4.42 -14.85 -7.21
N VAL A 253 -3.32 -14.14 -7.46
CA VAL A 253 -2.41 -14.48 -8.57
C VAL A 253 -1.87 -15.90 -8.38
N LEU A 254 -1.38 -16.22 -7.17
CA LEU A 254 -0.81 -17.53 -6.85
C LEU A 254 -1.85 -18.66 -7.01
N LEU A 255 -3.11 -18.41 -6.60
CA LEU A 255 -4.18 -19.42 -6.74
C LEU A 255 -4.53 -19.74 -8.18
N MET A 256 -4.12 -18.89 -9.11
CA MET A 256 -4.41 -19.04 -10.55
C MET A 256 -3.16 -19.46 -11.35
N THR A 257 -2.06 -19.85 -10.69
CA THR A 257 -0.90 -20.48 -11.32
C THR A 257 -1.13 -21.98 -11.49
#